data_5a1380b01eb9f67053d717bff5714ace
#
_entry.id   5a1380b01eb9f67053d717bff5714ace
#
_cell.length_a   1.000
_cell.length_b   1.000
_cell.length_c   1.000
_cell.angle_alpha   90.00
_cell.angle_beta   90.00
_cell.angle_gamma   90.00
#
_symmetry.space_group_name_H-M   'P 1'
#
loop_
_entity.id
_entity.type
_entity.pdbx_description
1 polymer ?
#
loop_
_entity_poly.entity_id
_entity_poly.type
_entity_poly.pdbx_seq_one_letter_code
_entity_poly.pdbx_strand_id
1 'polypeptide(L)'
;MGEVILEMKGIDKSFPGVHALDHVDLEIRKGEVLALMGENGAGKSTLMKVLTGIYTKDSGTITYEGKEVEFHSAREAQDNGVIIVHQELNMLGHLTVAQNIFIGREFKKGIKIDDKKMNEEAQKLFDRMNVDIDPRETMSKLTVGKRQMCEIAKAISHDAKIIIFDEPSAALTETEIEQLFKIIRDLKSQGMGIVYISHRMDEIKVITDRVTVMRDGTYVGTLITKESTKDDIINMMVGRVIYEDPKEKNMTPPGAPVVLKVEHLNAGKMVQDVSFELHKGEILGFSGLMGAGRTETARALFGADPIDSGDIYINGKKVTIKSPQDAVKCGIGYLSEDRKRYGIVVQKSVAENTTMATLEKFMSGPFIDKKKENKIAQEYVEQLATKTPGTDQLVVNLSGGNQQKVVIAKWLTRDCDILIFDEPTRGIDVGAKNEIYKLMNQLAAEGKAIIMISSEMTEILRMSDRIVVMCEGKKTGELDISEATQENIMNMATREIE
;
A
#
# COMPACT_ATOMS: atom_id res chain seq x y z
N MET A 1 -24.75 12.39 19.17
CA MET A 1 -24.53 12.00 17.75
C MET A 1 -25.38 12.90 16.87
N GLY A 2 -24.86 13.36 15.72
CA GLY A 2 -25.58 14.23 14.78
C GLY A 2 -26.78 13.55 14.12
N GLU A 3 -27.60 14.35 13.44
CA GLU A 3 -28.72 13.89 12.60
C GLU A 3 -28.18 13.09 11.39
N VAL A 4 -28.90 12.03 10.99
CA VAL A 4 -28.56 11.25 9.78
C VAL A 4 -28.82 12.12 8.55
N ILE A 5 -27.77 12.37 7.77
CA ILE A 5 -27.85 13.15 6.53
C ILE A 5 -27.98 12.25 5.30
N LEU A 6 -27.36 11.05 5.36
CA LEU A 6 -27.42 10.07 4.28
C LEU A 6 -27.50 8.66 4.87
N GLU A 7 -28.37 7.85 4.29
CA GLU A 7 -28.55 6.44 4.61
C GLU A 7 -28.59 5.61 3.33
N MET A 8 -27.77 4.58 3.27
CA MET A 8 -27.79 3.55 2.24
C MET A 8 -28.25 2.26 2.88
N LYS A 9 -29.27 1.59 2.30
CA LYS A 9 -29.84 0.34 2.84
C LYS A 9 -29.89 -0.75 1.78
N GLY A 10 -29.34 -1.92 2.11
CA GLY A 10 -29.38 -3.11 1.29
C GLY A 10 -28.80 -2.89 -0.10
N ILE A 11 -27.71 -2.13 -0.21
CA ILE A 11 -27.10 -1.81 -1.50
C ILE A 11 -26.44 -3.06 -2.09
N ASP A 12 -26.89 -3.41 -3.30
CA ASP A 12 -26.38 -4.53 -4.08
C ASP A 12 -25.72 -4.06 -5.36
N LYS A 13 -24.60 -4.67 -5.73
CA LYS A 13 -23.88 -4.38 -6.98
C LYS A 13 -23.07 -5.55 -7.45
N SER A 14 -23.38 -6.03 -8.66
CA SER A 14 -22.65 -7.08 -9.35
C SER A 14 -21.95 -6.55 -10.60
N PHE A 15 -20.81 -7.14 -10.92
CA PHE A 15 -20.10 -7.01 -12.18
C PHE A 15 -19.90 -8.40 -12.79
N PRO A 16 -19.60 -8.52 -14.09
CA PRO A 16 -19.33 -9.83 -14.69
C PRO A 16 -18.27 -10.62 -13.90
N GLY A 17 -18.71 -11.71 -13.26
CA GLY A 17 -17.85 -12.60 -12.47
C GLY A 17 -17.56 -12.16 -11.03
N VAL A 18 -18.07 -11.02 -10.55
CA VAL A 18 -17.82 -10.53 -9.18
C VAL A 18 -19.10 -9.92 -8.59
N HIS A 19 -19.54 -10.42 -7.43
CA HIS A 19 -20.54 -9.76 -6.59
C HIS A 19 -19.80 -8.78 -5.66
N ALA A 20 -19.80 -7.50 -6.00
CA ALA A 20 -18.97 -6.50 -5.36
C ALA A 20 -19.57 -5.87 -4.11
N LEU A 21 -20.91 -5.80 -4.02
CA LEU A 21 -21.66 -5.36 -2.85
C LEU A 21 -22.86 -6.30 -2.69
N ASP A 22 -23.01 -6.83 -1.46
CA ASP A 22 -24.09 -7.73 -1.07
C ASP A 22 -24.81 -7.14 0.15
N HIS A 23 -25.98 -6.53 -0.10
CA HIS A 23 -26.88 -5.93 0.91
C HIS A 23 -26.17 -5.01 1.91
N VAL A 24 -25.34 -4.09 1.40
CA VAL A 24 -24.51 -3.20 2.23
C VAL A 24 -25.31 -2.03 2.77
N ASP A 25 -25.19 -1.80 4.08
CA ASP A 25 -25.75 -0.65 4.78
C ASP A 25 -24.65 0.37 5.12
N LEU A 26 -24.96 1.67 5.00
CA LEU A 26 -24.09 2.76 5.42
C LEU A 26 -24.92 3.95 5.91
N GLU A 27 -24.50 4.55 7.01
CA GLU A 27 -25.15 5.74 7.58
C GLU A 27 -24.11 6.83 7.82
N ILE A 28 -24.34 8.02 7.26
CA ILE A 28 -23.51 9.23 7.45
C ILE A 28 -24.30 10.27 8.21
N ARG A 29 -23.70 10.85 9.25
CA ARG A 29 -24.33 11.86 10.10
C ARG A 29 -23.71 13.23 9.91
N LYS A 30 -24.51 14.25 10.21
CA LYS A 30 -24.07 15.64 10.16
C LYS A 30 -23.03 15.90 11.26
N GLY A 31 -21.90 16.52 10.89
CA GLY A 31 -20.84 16.88 11.81
C GLY A 31 -20.09 15.67 12.41
N GLU A 32 -20.00 14.57 11.65
CA GLU A 32 -19.16 13.44 12.05
C GLU A 32 -18.13 13.09 11.00
N VAL A 33 -17.07 12.39 11.42
CA VAL A 33 -16.13 11.69 10.56
C VAL A 33 -16.35 10.19 10.72
N LEU A 34 -16.90 9.57 9.70
CA LEU A 34 -17.11 8.12 9.62
C LEU A 34 -15.93 7.48 8.89
N ALA A 35 -15.21 6.58 9.54
CA ALA A 35 -14.27 5.72 8.84
C ALA A 35 -15.02 4.63 8.07
N LEU A 36 -14.61 4.37 6.83
CA LEU A 36 -15.03 3.19 6.08
C LEU A 36 -13.83 2.27 5.88
N MET A 37 -13.81 1.17 6.63
CA MET A 37 -12.70 0.24 6.73
C MET A 37 -13.03 -1.10 6.06
N GLY A 38 -12.00 -1.84 5.70
CA GLY A 38 -12.11 -3.17 5.07
C GLY A 38 -10.88 -3.47 4.24
N GLU A 39 -10.65 -4.74 3.92
CA GLU A 39 -9.54 -5.16 3.06
C GLU A 39 -9.68 -4.63 1.63
N ASN A 40 -8.60 -4.73 0.84
CA ASN A 40 -8.67 -4.43 -0.59
C ASN A 40 -9.62 -5.43 -1.27
N GLY A 41 -10.58 -4.91 -2.03
CA GLY A 41 -11.65 -5.74 -2.60
C GLY A 41 -12.89 -5.89 -1.72
N ALA A 42 -12.93 -5.35 -0.48
CA ALA A 42 -14.10 -5.39 0.39
C ALA A 42 -15.32 -4.57 -0.10
N GLY A 43 -15.21 -3.89 -1.25
CA GLY A 43 -16.32 -3.15 -1.85
C GLY A 43 -16.38 -1.65 -1.49
N LYS A 44 -15.47 -1.11 -0.66
CA LYS A 44 -15.49 0.30 -0.20
C LYS A 44 -15.59 1.31 -1.34
N SER A 45 -14.65 1.25 -2.28
CA SER A 45 -14.63 2.18 -3.44
C SER A 45 -15.83 1.95 -4.37
N THR A 46 -16.35 0.73 -4.46
CA THR A 46 -17.57 0.44 -5.22
C THR A 46 -18.77 1.08 -4.56
N LEU A 47 -18.91 0.99 -3.24
CA LEU A 47 -19.99 1.63 -2.47
C LEU A 47 -19.97 3.15 -2.66
N MET A 48 -18.78 3.78 -2.58
CA MET A 48 -18.63 5.22 -2.80
C MET A 48 -18.92 5.63 -4.25
N LYS A 49 -18.57 4.80 -5.23
CA LYS A 49 -18.90 5.03 -6.64
C LYS A 49 -20.41 4.88 -6.92
N VAL A 50 -21.11 4.01 -6.20
CA VAL A 50 -22.58 3.93 -6.22
C VAL A 50 -23.17 5.19 -5.60
N LEU A 51 -22.69 5.62 -4.44
CA LEU A 51 -23.14 6.84 -3.77
C LEU A 51 -22.98 8.09 -4.65
N THR A 52 -21.86 8.18 -5.37
CA THR A 52 -21.54 9.33 -6.23
C THR A 52 -22.06 9.20 -7.66
N GLY A 53 -22.91 8.20 -7.98
CA GLY A 53 -23.53 8.05 -9.30
C GLY A 53 -22.59 7.66 -10.43
N ILE A 54 -21.34 7.21 -10.11
CA ILE A 54 -20.41 6.63 -11.09
C ILE A 54 -20.87 5.23 -11.50
N TYR A 55 -21.41 4.48 -10.53
CA TYR A 55 -22.06 3.19 -10.78
C TYR A 55 -23.53 3.25 -10.34
N THR A 56 -24.41 2.64 -11.10
CA THR A 56 -25.80 2.40 -10.67
C THR A 56 -25.84 1.18 -9.77
N LYS A 57 -26.61 1.23 -8.69
CA LYS A 57 -26.92 0.08 -7.84
C LYS A 57 -27.80 -0.93 -8.58
N ASP A 58 -27.73 -2.19 -8.24
CA ASP A 58 -28.61 -3.23 -8.78
C ASP A 58 -29.90 -3.35 -7.92
N SER A 59 -29.78 -3.14 -6.58
CA SER A 59 -30.91 -3.03 -5.65
C SER A 59 -30.55 -2.18 -4.42
N GLY A 60 -31.49 -1.99 -3.50
CA GLY A 60 -31.35 -1.17 -2.30
C GLY A 60 -31.81 0.27 -2.48
N THR A 61 -31.76 1.05 -1.40
CA THR A 61 -32.22 2.44 -1.37
C THR A 61 -31.15 3.39 -0.84
N ILE A 62 -31.11 4.60 -1.37
CA ILE A 62 -30.27 5.70 -0.88
C ILE A 62 -31.21 6.83 -0.46
N THR A 63 -31.20 7.17 0.83
CA THR A 63 -31.95 8.30 1.37
C THR A 63 -30.99 9.43 1.71
N TYR A 64 -31.19 10.62 1.14
CA TYR A 64 -30.40 11.81 1.38
C TYR A 64 -31.29 12.95 1.82
N GLU A 65 -30.98 13.57 2.99
CA GLU A 65 -31.82 14.61 3.63
C GLU A 65 -33.30 14.21 3.72
N GLY A 66 -33.57 12.93 4.06
CA GLY A 66 -34.92 12.39 4.24
C GLY A 66 -35.68 12.08 2.94
N LYS A 67 -35.03 12.19 1.78
CA LYS A 67 -35.63 11.87 0.48
C LYS A 67 -34.88 10.73 -0.18
N GLU A 68 -35.60 9.82 -0.80
CA GLU A 68 -34.97 8.80 -1.65
C GLU A 68 -34.37 9.47 -2.90
N VAL A 69 -33.13 9.15 -3.19
CA VAL A 69 -32.36 9.70 -4.30
C VAL A 69 -31.63 8.60 -5.07
N GLU A 70 -31.36 8.86 -6.32
CA GLU A 70 -30.46 8.06 -7.17
C GLU A 70 -29.67 9.03 -8.05
N PHE A 71 -28.38 9.15 -7.81
CA PHE A 71 -27.51 9.97 -8.65
C PHE A 71 -27.08 9.18 -9.88
N HIS A 72 -27.24 9.75 -11.06
CA HIS A 72 -26.91 9.12 -12.34
C HIS A 72 -25.57 9.61 -12.91
N SER A 73 -24.89 10.54 -12.23
CA SER A 73 -23.56 11.01 -12.60
C SER A 73 -22.85 11.66 -11.41
N ALA A 74 -21.51 11.65 -11.46
CA ALA A 74 -20.70 12.33 -10.45
C ALA A 74 -21.02 13.84 -10.37
N ARG A 75 -21.40 14.47 -11.48
CA ARG A 75 -21.78 15.88 -11.50
C ARG A 75 -23.08 16.11 -10.73
N GLU A 76 -24.07 15.25 -10.91
CA GLU A 76 -25.34 15.34 -10.19
C GLU A 76 -25.14 15.18 -8.68
N ALA A 77 -24.28 14.24 -8.24
CA ALA A 77 -23.92 14.08 -6.85
C ALA A 77 -23.22 15.35 -6.31
N GLN A 78 -22.27 15.91 -7.06
CA GLN A 78 -21.59 17.17 -6.70
C GLN A 78 -22.53 18.36 -6.59
N ASP A 79 -23.46 18.51 -7.54
CA ASP A 79 -24.45 19.58 -7.55
C ASP A 79 -25.43 19.46 -6.36
N ASN A 80 -25.59 18.27 -5.78
CA ASN A 80 -26.33 18.01 -4.55
C ASN A 80 -25.47 18.04 -3.27
N GLY A 81 -24.17 18.37 -3.37
CA GLY A 81 -23.26 18.52 -2.24
C GLY A 81 -22.61 17.22 -1.75
N VAL A 82 -22.63 16.14 -2.54
CA VAL A 82 -21.91 14.89 -2.26
C VAL A 82 -20.65 14.82 -3.13
N ILE A 83 -19.48 14.93 -2.51
CA ILE A 83 -18.21 15.10 -3.22
C ILE A 83 -17.21 14.04 -2.78
N ILE A 84 -16.43 13.53 -3.75
CA ILE A 84 -15.34 12.58 -3.49
C ILE A 84 -13.99 13.19 -3.88
N VAL A 85 -13.03 13.09 -2.98
CA VAL A 85 -11.61 13.33 -3.18
C VAL A 85 -10.97 11.96 -3.44
N HIS A 86 -10.53 11.74 -4.67
CA HIS A 86 -10.00 10.46 -5.11
C HIS A 86 -8.57 10.20 -4.64
N GLN A 87 -8.20 8.93 -4.55
CA GLN A 87 -6.82 8.49 -4.29
C GLN A 87 -5.86 8.92 -5.41
N GLU A 88 -6.28 8.83 -6.67
CA GLU A 88 -5.51 9.30 -7.82
C GLU A 88 -5.82 10.78 -8.09
N LEU A 89 -4.76 11.58 -8.25
CA LEU A 89 -4.88 13.01 -8.51
C LEU A 89 -5.40 13.28 -9.93
N ASN A 90 -6.64 13.75 -10.04
CA ASN A 90 -7.30 14.07 -11.30
C ASN A 90 -7.13 15.55 -11.71
N MET A 91 -5.88 16.04 -11.69
CA MET A 91 -5.53 17.42 -12.00
C MET A 91 -4.89 17.56 -13.37
N LEU A 92 -5.26 18.62 -14.08
CA LEU A 92 -4.68 18.96 -15.38
C LEU A 92 -3.35 19.72 -15.20
N GLY A 93 -2.24 19.03 -15.43
CA GLY A 93 -0.89 19.54 -15.14
C GLY A 93 -0.50 20.83 -15.85
N HIS A 94 -1.07 21.13 -17.02
CA HIS A 94 -0.79 22.31 -17.82
C HIS A 94 -1.62 23.55 -17.45
N LEU A 95 -2.66 23.38 -16.63
CA LEU A 95 -3.47 24.50 -16.12
C LEU A 95 -2.92 25.05 -14.82
N THR A 96 -3.32 26.28 -14.48
CA THR A 96 -3.00 26.86 -13.18
C THR A 96 -3.80 26.17 -12.06
N VAL A 97 -3.39 26.38 -10.82
CA VAL A 97 -4.09 25.89 -9.62
C VAL A 97 -5.53 26.39 -9.59
N ALA A 98 -5.74 27.71 -9.76
CA ALA A 98 -7.09 28.29 -9.77
C ALA A 98 -7.97 27.71 -10.90
N GLN A 99 -7.41 27.51 -12.10
CA GLN A 99 -8.13 26.90 -13.20
C GLN A 99 -8.52 25.45 -12.91
N ASN A 100 -7.67 24.68 -12.23
CA ASN A 100 -8.01 23.31 -11.80
C ASN A 100 -9.12 23.29 -10.74
N ILE A 101 -9.11 24.21 -9.78
CA ILE A 101 -10.14 24.29 -8.72
C ILE A 101 -11.51 24.60 -9.32
N PHE A 102 -11.59 25.53 -10.26
CA PHE A 102 -12.85 26.03 -10.80
C PHE A 102 -13.20 25.49 -12.20
N ILE A 103 -12.52 24.45 -12.66
CA ILE A 103 -12.80 23.83 -13.97
C ILE A 103 -14.26 23.43 -14.10
N GLY A 104 -14.91 23.85 -15.20
CA GLY A 104 -16.34 23.64 -15.46
C GLY A 104 -17.27 24.56 -14.68
N ARG A 105 -16.72 25.46 -13.82
CA ARG A 105 -17.45 26.46 -13.00
C ARG A 105 -16.74 27.81 -13.00
N GLU A 106 -16.08 28.12 -14.11
CA GLU A 106 -15.27 29.31 -14.24
C GLU A 106 -16.08 30.58 -13.98
N PHE A 107 -15.52 31.53 -13.23
CA PHE A 107 -16.08 32.86 -13.10
C PHE A 107 -16.02 33.59 -14.45
N LYS A 108 -17.10 34.28 -14.81
CA LYS A 108 -17.19 34.97 -16.10
C LYS A 108 -17.41 36.47 -15.91
N LYS A 109 -16.72 37.28 -16.74
CA LYS A 109 -16.96 38.69 -16.92
C LYS A 109 -17.44 38.89 -18.36
N GLY A 110 -18.75 38.90 -18.54
CA GLY A 110 -19.38 38.81 -19.86
C GLY A 110 -19.09 37.45 -20.53
N ILE A 111 -18.47 37.47 -21.72
CA ILE A 111 -18.16 36.24 -22.49
C ILE A 111 -16.76 35.68 -22.09
N LYS A 112 -15.93 36.45 -21.39
CA LYS A 112 -14.57 36.05 -21.03
C LYS A 112 -14.50 35.46 -19.64
N ILE A 113 -13.57 34.52 -19.43
CA ILE A 113 -13.23 33.98 -18.10
C ILE A 113 -12.56 35.10 -17.29
N ASP A 114 -12.95 35.22 -16.03
CA ASP A 114 -12.39 36.16 -15.05
C ASP A 114 -11.32 35.46 -14.21
N ASP A 115 -10.11 35.32 -14.78
CA ASP A 115 -8.97 34.68 -14.10
C ASP A 115 -8.58 35.41 -12.81
N LYS A 116 -8.79 36.75 -12.73
CA LYS A 116 -8.49 37.51 -11.53
C LYS A 116 -9.39 37.07 -10.37
N LYS A 117 -10.70 36.97 -10.62
CA LYS A 117 -11.66 36.52 -9.63
C LYS A 117 -11.41 35.06 -9.24
N MET A 118 -11.07 34.16 -10.18
CA MET A 118 -10.71 32.77 -9.87
C MET A 118 -9.50 32.69 -8.94
N ASN A 119 -8.45 33.49 -9.20
CA ASN A 119 -7.26 33.53 -8.34
C ASN A 119 -7.59 34.07 -6.94
N GLU A 120 -8.42 35.11 -6.82
CA GLU A 120 -8.84 35.69 -5.54
C GLU A 120 -9.66 34.67 -4.72
N GLU A 121 -10.58 33.94 -5.33
CA GLU A 121 -11.38 32.92 -4.65
C GLU A 121 -10.55 31.69 -4.27
N ALA A 122 -9.63 31.24 -5.14
CA ALA A 122 -8.70 30.16 -4.80
C ALA A 122 -7.77 30.55 -3.62
N GLN A 123 -7.29 31.81 -3.60
CA GLN A 123 -6.48 32.27 -2.47
C GLN A 123 -7.25 32.25 -1.16
N LYS A 124 -8.51 32.66 -1.14
CA LYS A 124 -9.36 32.58 0.06
C LYS A 124 -9.51 31.15 0.58
N LEU A 125 -9.61 30.16 -0.33
CA LEU A 125 -9.67 28.74 0.07
C LEU A 125 -8.35 28.32 0.73
N PHE A 126 -7.20 28.66 0.16
CA PHE A 126 -5.90 28.33 0.73
C PHE A 126 -5.63 29.05 2.04
N ASP A 127 -6.01 30.32 2.16
CA ASP A 127 -5.91 31.07 3.41
C ASP A 127 -6.74 30.41 4.53
N ARG A 128 -7.98 29.98 4.20
CA ARG A 128 -8.84 29.22 5.12
C ARG A 128 -8.24 27.88 5.53
N MET A 129 -7.61 27.16 4.59
CA MET A 129 -6.95 25.89 4.84
C MET A 129 -5.58 26.05 5.51
N ASN A 130 -5.08 27.28 5.65
CA ASN A 130 -3.73 27.61 6.12
C ASN A 130 -2.64 26.86 5.29
N VAL A 131 -2.78 26.91 3.97
CA VAL A 131 -1.87 26.26 3.01
C VAL A 131 -1.24 27.32 2.10
N ASP A 132 0.10 27.31 1.99
CA ASP A 132 0.84 28.24 1.16
C ASP A 132 1.00 27.69 -0.28
N ILE A 133 0.05 28.06 -1.15
CA ILE A 133 0.04 27.74 -2.58
C ILE A 133 -0.38 28.99 -3.36
N ASP A 134 0.41 29.39 -4.36
CA ASP A 134 0.01 30.48 -5.30
C ASP A 134 -1.02 29.94 -6.30
N PRO A 135 -2.25 30.50 -6.35
CA PRO A 135 -3.28 30.09 -7.31
C PRO A 135 -2.89 30.22 -8.79
N ARG A 136 -1.89 31.04 -9.11
CA ARG A 136 -1.39 31.28 -10.48
C ARG A 136 -0.35 30.27 -10.91
N GLU A 137 0.21 29.49 -9.98
CA GLU A 137 1.21 28.50 -10.30
C GLU A 137 0.64 27.38 -11.17
N THR A 138 1.47 26.82 -12.06
CA THR A 138 1.07 25.68 -12.92
C THR A 138 1.07 24.42 -12.10
N MET A 139 0.00 23.63 -12.18
CA MET A 139 -0.19 22.41 -11.39
C MET A 139 0.97 21.41 -11.50
N SER A 140 1.60 21.28 -12.68
CA SER A 140 2.73 20.35 -12.87
C SER A 140 3.99 20.71 -12.06
N LYS A 141 4.12 21.95 -11.58
CA LYS A 141 5.27 22.40 -10.79
C LYS A 141 5.12 22.07 -9.29
N LEU A 142 3.92 21.76 -8.84
CA LEU A 142 3.64 21.47 -7.44
C LEU A 142 4.12 20.07 -7.05
N THR A 143 4.52 19.91 -5.79
CA THR A 143 4.75 18.60 -5.16
C THR A 143 3.44 17.80 -5.09
N VAL A 144 3.55 16.49 -4.92
CA VAL A 144 2.37 15.62 -4.82
C VAL A 144 1.47 16.05 -3.67
N GLY A 145 2.05 16.36 -2.49
CA GLY A 145 1.28 16.83 -1.34
C GLY A 145 0.53 18.15 -1.60
N LYS A 146 1.18 19.13 -2.24
CA LYS A 146 0.51 20.39 -2.62
C LYS A 146 -0.61 20.16 -3.64
N ARG A 147 -0.44 19.23 -4.59
CA ARG A 147 -1.54 18.84 -5.50
C ARG A 147 -2.71 18.21 -4.77
N GLN A 148 -2.45 17.38 -3.77
CA GLN A 148 -3.49 16.82 -2.90
C GLN A 148 -4.27 17.92 -2.17
N MET A 149 -3.58 18.94 -1.66
CA MET A 149 -4.24 20.11 -1.04
C MET A 149 -5.11 20.89 -2.04
N CYS A 150 -4.70 20.94 -3.32
CA CYS A 150 -5.53 21.55 -4.38
C CYS A 150 -6.80 20.72 -4.67
N GLU A 151 -6.74 19.37 -4.66
CA GLU A 151 -7.95 18.53 -4.77
C GLU A 151 -8.91 18.76 -3.61
N ILE A 152 -8.39 18.89 -2.40
CA ILE A 152 -9.18 19.20 -1.22
C ILE A 152 -9.81 20.59 -1.34
N ALA A 153 -9.04 21.60 -1.77
CA ALA A 153 -9.53 22.95 -2.02
C ALA A 153 -10.64 22.96 -3.08
N LYS A 154 -10.50 22.17 -4.15
CA LYS A 154 -11.52 21.96 -5.16
C LYS A 154 -12.79 21.37 -4.56
N ALA A 155 -12.69 20.34 -3.73
CA ALA A 155 -13.83 19.75 -3.05
C ALA A 155 -14.54 20.77 -2.13
N ILE A 156 -13.79 21.54 -1.34
CA ILE A 156 -14.34 22.57 -0.45
C ILE A 156 -14.96 23.75 -1.23
N SER A 157 -14.49 24.02 -2.46
CA SER A 157 -15.03 25.09 -3.31
C SER A 157 -16.45 24.84 -3.82
N HIS A 158 -16.95 23.62 -3.66
CA HIS A 158 -18.36 23.28 -3.81
C HIS A 158 -19.09 23.52 -2.47
N ASP A 159 -20.40 23.70 -2.54
CA ASP A 159 -21.23 23.76 -1.32
C ASP A 159 -21.48 22.33 -0.78
N ALA A 160 -20.39 21.71 -0.30
CA ALA A 160 -20.40 20.32 0.10
C ALA A 160 -21.14 20.12 1.43
N LYS A 161 -21.99 19.12 1.50
CA LYS A 161 -22.63 18.61 2.72
C LYS A 161 -22.01 17.29 3.18
N ILE A 162 -21.52 16.50 2.21
CA ILE A 162 -20.80 15.26 2.45
C ILE A 162 -19.52 15.27 1.61
N ILE A 163 -18.38 15.01 2.27
CA ILE A 163 -17.10 14.85 1.60
C ILE A 163 -16.55 13.45 1.89
N ILE A 164 -16.20 12.74 0.83
CA ILE A 164 -15.58 11.42 0.88
C ILE A 164 -14.09 11.60 0.58
N PHE A 165 -13.23 11.21 1.51
CA PHE A 165 -11.79 11.15 1.33
C PHE A 165 -11.35 9.69 1.11
N ASP A 166 -10.91 9.36 -0.10
CA ASP A 166 -10.44 8.02 -0.46
C ASP A 166 -8.91 8.00 -0.43
N GLU A 167 -8.34 7.46 0.67
CA GLU A 167 -6.91 7.37 0.98
C GLU A 167 -6.12 8.69 0.81
N PRO A 168 -6.58 9.79 1.41
CA PRO A 168 -6.03 11.12 1.13
C PRO A 168 -4.60 11.33 1.65
N SER A 169 -4.13 10.49 2.56
CA SER A 169 -2.81 10.58 3.22
C SER A 169 -1.72 9.76 2.54
N ALA A 170 -2.05 8.95 1.54
CA ALA A 170 -1.13 7.97 0.94
C ALA A 170 0.19 8.57 0.40
N ALA A 171 0.17 9.85 -0.02
CA ALA A 171 1.31 10.54 -0.62
C ALA A 171 1.75 11.78 0.18
N LEU A 172 1.27 11.93 1.42
CA LEU A 172 1.54 13.08 2.28
C LEU A 172 2.66 12.79 3.29
N THR A 173 3.42 13.83 3.61
CA THR A 173 4.34 13.85 4.76
C THR A 173 3.56 13.97 6.07
N GLU A 174 4.19 13.65 7.21
CA GLU A 174 3.57 13.77 8.54
C GLU A 174 3.01 15.19 8.79
N THR A 175 3.75 16.23 8.41
CA THR A 175 3.31 17.63 8.55
C THR A 175 2.06 17.93 7.69
N GLU A 176 2.01 17.40 6.46
CA GLU A 176 0.86 17.56 5.57
C GLU A 176 -0.36 16.76 6.06
N ILE A 177 -0.16 15.59 6.70
CA ILE A 177 -1.23 14.82 7.37
C ILE A 177 -1.82 15.62 8.54
N GLU A 178 -0.99 16.25 9.36
CA GLU A 178 -1.49 17.13 10.45
C GLU A 178 -2.33 18.29 9.90
N GLN A 179 -1.91 18.89 8.78
CA GLN A 179 -2.69 19.95 8.11
C GLN A 179 -4.02 19.39 7.59
N LEU A 180 -4.02 18.24 6.93
CA LEU A 180 -5.23 17.55 6.48
C LEU A 180 -6.20 17.32 7.66
N PHE A 181 -5.71 16.83 8.79
CA PHE A 181 -6.54 16.59 9.97
C PHE A 181 -7.15 17.88 10.58
N LYS A 182 -6.41 18.98 10.52
CA LYS A 182 -6.97 20.30 10.92
C LYS A 182 -8.12 20.70 9.99
N ILE A 183 -7.94 20.56 8.68
CA ILE A 183 -8.99 20.84 7.68
C ILE A 183 -10.21 19.96 7.91
N ILE A 184 -10.03 18.65 8.11
CA ILE A 184 -11.15 17.72 8.38
C ILE A 184 -11.91 18.13 9.65
N ARG A 185 -11.21 18.48 10.73
CA ARG A 185 -11.85 18.95 11.98
C ARG A 185 -12.63 20.25 11.78
N ASP A 186 -12.11 21.17 10.97
CA ASP A 186 -12.80 22.43 10.64
C ASP A 186 -14.08 22.15 9.83
N LEU A 187 -14.02 21.32 8.79
CA LEU A 187 -15.17 20.92 7.99
C LEU A 187 -16.24 20.21 8.84
N LYS A 188 -15.82 19.28 9.71
CA LYS A 188 -16.69 18.63 10.68
C LYS A 188 -17.40 19.65 11.59
N SER A 189 -16.67 20.65 12.11
CA SER A 189 -17.22 21.68 13.00
C SER A 189 -18.29 22.55 12.31
N GLN A 190 -18.23 22.66 10.98
CA GLN A 190 -19.22 23.34 10.14
C GLN A 190 -20.44 22.46 9.85
N GLY A 191 -20.48 21.25 10.39
CA GLY A 191 -21.61 20.33 10.27
C GLY A 191 -21.58 19.45 9.03
N MET A 192 -20.48 19.38 8.29
CA MET A 192 -20.34 18.44 7.14
C MET A 192 -20.25 17.00 7.63
N GLY A 193 -20.88 16.07 6.92
CA GLY A 193 -20.66 14.64 7.06
C GLY A 193 -19.41 14.23 6.29
N ILE A 194 -18.49 13.50 6.91
CA ILE A 194 -17.23 13.13 6.29
C ILE A 194 -17.08 11.61 6.31
N VAL A 195 -16.78 11.02 5.15
CA VAL A 195 -16.36 9.62 5.03
C VAL A 195 -14.85 9.62 4.82
N TYR A 196 -14.13 8.90 5.67
CA TYR A 196 -12.67 8.79 5.62
C TYR A 196 -12.27 7.35 5.36
N ILE A 197 -11.74 7.06 4.18
CA ILE A 197 -11.24 5.73 3.80
C ILE A 197 -9.72 5.76 3.97
N SER A 198 -9.19 4.91 4.82
CA SER A 198 -7.75 4.72 5.02
C SER A 198 -7.50 3.31 5.54
N HIS A 199 -6.32 2.76 5.23
CA HIS A 199 -5.82 1.52 5.81
C HIS A 199 -4.89 1.77 7.02
N ARG A 200 -4.59 3.04 7.34
CA ARG A 200 -3.72 3.45 8.46
C ARG A 200 -4.53 3.58 9.75
N MET A 201 -4.44 2.58 10.62
CA MET A 201 -5.19 2.52 11.89
C MET A 201 -4.95 3.72 12.80
N ASP A 202 -3.72 4.27 12.79
CA ASP A 202 -3.37 5.42 13.63
C ASP A 202 -4.15 6.66 13.21
N GLU A 203 -4.36 6.87 11.91
CA GLU A 203 -5.18 7.97 11.39
C GLU A 203 -6.65 7.82 11.84
N ILE A 204 -7.21 6.62 11.70
CA ILE A 204 -8.59 6.32 12.09
C ILE A 204 -8.83 6.68 13.55
N LYS A 205 -7.94 6.25 14.45
CA LYS A 205 -8.03 6.53 15.88
C LYS A 205 -8.00 8.02 16.23
N VAL A 206 -7.32 8.84 15.44
CA VAL A 206 -7.11 10.28 15.70
C VAL A 206 -8.24 11.14 15.14
N ILE A 207 -8.80 10.77 13.95
CA ILE A 207 -9.66 11.70 13.22
C ILE A 207 -11.13 11.29 13.19
N THR A 208 -11.48 10.01 13.43
CA THR A 208 -12.85 9.52 13.22
C THR A 208 -13.67 9.40 14.50
N ASP A 209 -14.98 9.45 14.37
CA ASP A 209 -15.95 9.26 15.45
C ASP A 209 -16.50 7.84 15.48
N ARG A 210 -16.81 7.29 14.31
CA ARG A 210 -17.31 5.94 14.10
C ARG A 210 -16.50 5.23 13.01
N VAL A 211 -16.49 3.91 13.06
CA VAL A 211 -15.85 3.05 12.07
C VAL A 211 -16.87 2.04 11.57
N THR A 212 -17.22 2.12 10.30
CA THR A 212 -17.99 1.09 9.59
C THR A 212 -17.02 0.14 8.91
N VAL A 213 -17.20 -1.16 9.15
CA VAL A 213 -16.34 -2.20 8.57
C VAL A 213 -17.09 -2.98 7.50
N MET A 214 -16.45 -3.12 6.35
CA MET A 214 -16.88 -3.99 5.25
C MET A 214 -15.91 -5.14 5.05
N ARG A 215 -16.45 -6.31 4.65
CA ARG A 215 -15.66 -7.50 4.33
C ARG A 215 -16.35 -8.30 3.22
N ASP A 216 -15.59 -8.67 2.19
CA ASP A 216 -16.06 -9.49 1.06
C ASP A 216 -17.39 -8.98 0.44
N GLY A 217 -17.50 -7.66 0.28
CA GLY A 217 -18.68 -7.02 -0.27
C GLY A 217 -19.86 -6.84 0.68
N THR A 218 -19.73 -7.24 1.96
CA THR A 218 -20.80 -7.17 2.96
C THR A 218 -20.54 -6.14 4.04
N TYR A 219 -21.58 -5.62 4.68
CA TYR A 219 -21.49 -4.84 5.91
C TYR A 219 -21.28 -5.78 7.12
N VAL A 220 -20.24 -5.54 7.90
CA VAL A 220 -19.93 -6.33 9.11
C VAL A 220 -20.49 -5.66 10.37
N GLY A 221 -20.36 -4.35 10.47
CA GLY A 221 -20.85 -3.59 11.62
C GLY A 221 -20.23 -2.19 11.69
N THR A 222 -20.71 -1.42 12.69
CA THR A 222 -20.20 -0.06 12.97
C THR A 222 -19.85 0.06 14.45
N LEU A 223 -18.65 0.54 14.73
CA LEU A 223 -18.11 0.76 16.07
C LEU A 223 -17.97 2.27 16.37
N ILE A 224 -18.01 2.64 17.65
CA ILE A 224 -17.60 3.97 18.11
C ILE A 224 -16.09 3.95 18.27
N THR A 225 -15.38 4.82 17.54
CA THR A 225 -13.91 4.80 17.43
C THR A 225 -13.22 4.91 18.80
N LYS A 226 -13.74 5.76 19.69
CA LYS A 226 -13.15 5.98 21.03
C LYS A 226 -13.31 4.77 21.97
N GLU A 227 -14.33 3.97 21.75
CA GLU A 227 -14.68 2.82 22.61
C GLU A 227 -14.08 1.52 22.09
N SER A 228 -13.55 1.49 20.86
CA SER A 228 -13.01 0.30 20.20
C SER A 228 -11.50 0.24 20.34
N THR A 229 -10.92 -0.94 20.34
CA THR A 229 -9.47 -1.16 20.18
C THR A 229 -9.10 -1.29 18.72
N LYS A 230 -7.79 -1.24 18.38
CA LYS A 230 -7.32 -1.55 17.02
C LYS A 230 -7.71 -2.98 16.63
N ASP A 231 -7.58 -3.91 17.58
CA ASP A 231 -7.86 -5.34 17.38
C ASP A 231 -9.34 -5.60 17.09
N ASP A 232 -10.26 -4.87 17.74
CA ASP A 232 -11.70 -4.97 17.45
C ASP A 232 -11.99 -4.66 15.98
N ILE A 233 -11.40 -3.58 15.44
CA ILE A 233 -11.58 -3.17 14.06
C ILE A 233 -10.95 -4.19 13.11
N ILE A 234 -9.72 -4.64 13.40
CA ILE A 234 -9.00 -5.64 12.60
C ILE A 234 -9.76 -6.96 12.57
N ASN A 235 -10.24 -7.43 13.71
CA ASN A 235 -11.03 -8.66 13.83
C ASN A 235 -12.30 -8.61 12.98
N MET A 236 -12.98 -7.48 12.95
CA MET A 236 -14.15 -7.29 12.07
C MET A 236 -13.76 -7.31 10.59
N MET A 237 -12.64 -6.69 10.22
CA MET A 237 -12.16 -6.63 8.83
C MET A 237 -11.79 -8.03 8.30
N VAL A 238 -11.10 -8.83 9.11
CA VAL A 238 -10.52 -10.12 8.67
C VAL A 238 -11.38 -11.31 9.04
N GLY A 239 -12.27 -11.16 10.04
CA GLY A 239 -13.16 -12.23 10.52
C GLY A 239 -12.48 -13.35 11.33
N ARG A 240 -11.26 -13.12 11.75
CA ARG A 240 -10.49 -14.00 12.63
C ARG A 240 -9.56 -13.17 13.50
N VAL A 241 -9.24 -13.69 14.69
CA VAL A 241 -8.30 -13.03 15.60
C VAL A 241 -6.91 -13.07 14.95
N ILE A 242 -6.34 -11.89 14.71
CA ILE A 242 -4.97 -11.74 14.24
C ILE A 242 -4.18 -11.22 15.43
N TYR A 243 -3.42 -12.11 16.07
CA TYR A 243 -2.46 -11.69 17.08
C TYR A 243 -1.23 -11.09 16.37
N GLU A 244 -0.98 -9.81 16.60
CA GLU A 244 0.22 -9.10 16.13
C GLU A 244 1.31 -9.13 17.20
N ASP A 245 1.50 -10.24 17.87
CA ASP A 245 2.55 -10.36 18.88
C ASP A 245 3.93 -10.38 18.20
N PRO A 246 4.89 -9.62 18.71
CA PRO A 246 6.29 -9.72 18.30
C PRO A 246 6.80 -11.14 18.47
N LYS A 247 7.75 -11.55 17.65
CA LYS A 247 8.41 -12.83 17.76
C LYS A 247 9.22 -12.84 19.06
N GLU A 248 8.96 -13.80 19.95
CA GLU A 248 9.58 -13.83 21.29
C GLU A 248 11.01 -14.38 21.29
N LYS A 249 11.35 -15.20 20.29
CA LYS A 249 12.64 -15.89 20.22
C LYS A 249 13.09 -16.16 18.79
N ASN A 250 14.40 -16.24 18.63
CA ASN A 250 15.04 -16.66 17.40
C ASN A 250 14.69 -18.12 17.08
N MET A 251 14.18 -18.35 15.87
CA MET A 251 13.79 -19.69 15.37
C MET A 251 14.85 -20.30 14.44
N THR A 252 15.94 -19.60 14.17
CA THR A 252 17.05 -20.13 13.36
C THR A 252 17.59 -21.42 14.00
N PRO A 253 17.73 -22.52 13.24
CA PRO A 253 18.24 -23.78 13.80
C PRO A 253 19.60 -23.59 14.47
N PRO A 254 19.82 -24.12 15.68
CA PRO A 254 21.12 -24.01 16.35
C PRO A 254 22.26 -24.58 15.48
N GLY A 255 23.32 -23.79 15.26
CA GLY A 255 24.43 -24.20 14.42
C GLY A 255 24.15 -24.18 12.93
N ALA A 256 23.08 -23.52 12.49
CA ALA A 256 22.77 -23.36 11.06
C ALA A 256 23.97 -22.76 10.30
N PRO A 257 24.32 -23.29 9.13
CA PRO A 257 25.46 -22.79 8.36
C PRO A 257 25.17 -21.39 7.80
N VAL A 258 26.23 -20.56 7.71
CA VAL A 258 26.19 -19.28 7.01
C VAL A 258 26.08 -19.55 5.51
N VAL A 259 24.97 -19.10 4.89
CA VAL A 259 24.71 -19.27 3.45
C VAL A 259 25.07 -18.03 2.65
N LEU A 260 25.00 -16.84 3.27
CA LEU A 260 25.44 -15.58 2.69
C LEU A 260 26.29 -14.82 3.74
N LYS A 261 27.49 -14.41 3.33
CA LYS A 261 28.33 -13.50 4.11
C LYS A 261 28.71 -12.32 3.22
N VAL A 262 28.54 -11.14 3.75
CA VAL A 262 28.85 -9.87 3.10
C VAL A 262 29.87 -9.16 3.96
N GLU A 263 31.00 -8.74 3.37
CA GLU A 263 32.09 -8.06 4.04
C GLU A 263 32.40 -6.74 3.35
N HIS A 264 32.35 -5.65 4.09
CA HIS A 264 32.76 -4.31 3.69
C HIS A 264 32.12 -3.82 2.39
N LEU A 265 30.82 -4.12 2.19
CA LEU A 265 30.09 -3.76 0.99
C LEU A 265 29.92 -2.25 0.88
N ASN A 266 30.33 -1.71 -0.28
CA ASN A 266 30.16 -0.32 -0.64
C ASN A 266 29.49 -0.24 -2.02
N ALA A 267 28.41 0.57 -2.14
CA ALA A 267 27.70 0.80 -3.40
C ALA A 267 27.10 2.22 -3.41
N GLY A 268 27.67 3.10 -4.21
CA GLY A 268 27.29 4.50 -4.28
C GLY A 268 27.38 5.21 -2.93
N LYS A 269 26.47 6.16 -2.69
CA LYS A 269 26.46 6.93 -1.43
C LYS A 269 25.63 6.28 -0.33
N MET A 270 24.76 5.35 -0.69
CA MET A 270 23.74 4.80 0.20
C MET A 270 24.09 3.44 0.79
N VAL A 271 25.25 2.88 0.47
CA VAL A 271 25.79 1.65 1.08
C VAL A 271 27.26 1.87 1.39
N GLN A 272 27.58 1.95 2.68
CA GLN A 272 28.90 2.31 3.16
C GLN A 272 29.36 1.31 4.21
N ASP A 273 30.35 0.47 3.88
CA ASP A 273 30.99 -0.49 4.77
C ASP A 273 30.01 -1.47 5.45
N VAL A 274 29.02 -1.97 4.70
CA VAL A 274 27.98 -2.85 5.24
C VAL A 274 28.49 -4.29 5.30
N SER A 275 28.48 -4.89 6.50
CA SER A 275 28.90 -6.28 6.75
C SER A 275 27.87 -7.03 7.57
N PHE A 276 27.46 -8.23 7.13
CA PHE A 276 26.53 -9.11 7.84
C PHE A 276 26.62 -10.55 7.35
N GLU A 277 26.03 -11.47 8.12
CA GLU A 277 25.89 -12.87 7.80
C GLU A 277 24.42 -13.28 7.84
N LEU A 278 24.01 -14.21 6.94
CA LEU A 278 22.68 -14.80 6.89
C LEU A 278 22.81 -16.33 6.99
N HIS A 279 22.05 -16.92 7.88
CA HIS A 279 22.08 -18.35 8.15
C HIS A 279 20.97 -19.10 7.42
N LYS A 280 21.18 -20.37 7.22
CA LYS A 280 20.15 -21.25 6.62
C LYS A 280 18.92 -21.32 7.53
N GLY A 281 17.74 -21.08 6.97
CA GLY A 281 16.48 -21.12 7.72
C GLY A 281 16.24 -19.89 8.60
N GLU A 282 16.98 -18.81 8.39
CA GLU A 282 16.87 -17.54 9.12
C GLU A 282 16.05 -16.54 8.35
N ILE A 283 15.28 -15.72 9.06
CA ILE A 283 14.71 -14.46 8.56
C ILE A 283 15.50 -13.31 9.21
N LEU A 284 16.39 -12.69 8.43
CA LEU A 284 17.17 -11.53 8.84
C LEU A 284 16.44 -10.24 8.45
N GLY A 285 15.97 -9.48 9.42
CA GLY A 285 15.30 -8.21 9.22
C GLY A 285 16.27 -7.06 8.97
N PHE A 286 15.97 -6.20 8.02
CA PHE A 286 16.66 -4.92 7.83
C PHE A 286 15.74 -3.78 8.22
N SER A 287 16.10 -3.06 9.29
CA SER A 287 15.37 -1.91 9.82
C SER A 287 16.17 -0.61 9.64
N GLY A 288 15.50 0.53 9.75
CA GLY A 288 16.09 1.87 9.63
C GLY A 288 15.09 2.87 9.06
N LEU A 289 15.42 4.15 9.13
CA LEU A 289 14.58 5.21 8.58
C LEU A 289 14.51 5.17 7.03
N MET A 290 13.57 5.90 6.45
CA MET A 290 13.51 6.08 5.01
C MET A 290 14.83 6.68 4.50
N GLY A 291 15.41 6.07 3.45
CA GLY A 291 16.72 6.48 2.93
C GLY A 291 17.92 5.95 3.72
N ALA A 292 17.74 4.98 4.63
CA ALA A 292 18.84 4.38 5.40
C ALA A 292 19.76 3.46 4.56
N GLY A 293 19.45 3.17 3.30
CA GLY A 293 20.29 2.32 2.44
C GLY A 293 19.89 0.84 2.40
N ARG A 294 18.76 0.47 2.95
CA ARG A 294 18.26 -0.93 3.01
C ARG A 294 18.02 -1.53 1.63
N THR A 295 17.16 -0.90 0.84
CA THR A 295 16.83 -1.29 -0.54
C THR A 295 18.06 -1.25 -1.44
N GLU A 296 18.91 -0.24 -1.29
CA GLU A 296 20.14 -0.10 -2.05
C GLU A 296 21.11 -1.25 -1.75
N THR A 297 21.23 -1.69 -0.49
CA THR A 297 21.99 -2.87 -0.10
C THR A 297 21.46 -4.13 -0.79
N ALA A 298 20.14 -4.35 -0.76
CA ALA A 298 19.52 -5.49 -1.44
C ALA A 298 19.73 -5.45 -2.96
N ARG A 299 19.61 -4.28 -3.58
CA ARG A 299 19.82 -4.08 -5.01
C ARG A 299 21.25 -4.33 -5.43
N ALA A 300 22.23 -3.89 -4.61
CA ALA A 300 23.65 -4.19 -4.82
C ALA A 300 23.93 -5.69 -4.74
N LEU A 301 23.40 -6.39 -3.72
CA LEU A 301 23.52 -7.85 -3.59
C LEU A 301 22.89 -8.61 -4.75
N PHE A 302 21.81 -8.10 -5.31
CA PHE A 302 21.16 -8.70 -6.48
C PHE A 302 21.83 -8.32 -7.81
N GLY A 303 22.84 -7.41 -7.78
CA GLY A 303 23.52 -6.94 -9.00
C GLY A 303 22.64 -6.00 -9.85
N ALA A 304 21.60 -5.41 -9.27
CA ALA A 304 20.77 -4.39 -9.91
C ALA A 304 21.45 -3.02 -9.89
N ASP A 305 22.27 -2.78 -8.86
CA ASP A 305 23.14 -1.59 -8.74
C ASP A 305 24.59 -2.05 -8.66
N PRO A 306 25.55 -1.25 -9.18
CA PRO A 306 26.97 -1.62 -9.18
C PRO A 306 27.54 -1.59 -7.75
N ILE A 307 28.42 -2.55 -7.46
CA ILE A 307 29.22 -2.61 -6.22
C ILE A 307 30.55 -1.89 -6.47
N ASP A 308 30.89 -0.93 -5.62
CA ASP A 308 32.16 -0.22 -5.68
C ASP A 308 33.31 -1.03 -5.05
N SER A 309 33.05 -1.65 -3.89
CA SER A 309 34.01 -2.54 -3.20
C SER A 309 33.26 -3.46 -2.22
N GLY A 310 33.98 -4.45 -1.68
CA GLY A 310 33.48 -5.41 -0.72
C GLY A 310 33.42 -6.83 -1.31
N ASP A 311 33.20 -7.78 -0.43
CA ASP A 311 33.23 -9.20 -0.76
C ASP A 311 31.93 -9.89 -0.40
N ILE A 312 31.45 -10.74 -1.31
CA ILE A 312 30.24 -11.56 -1.12
C ILE A 312 30.65 -13.02 -1.17
N TYR A 313 30.22 -13.78 -0.16
CA TYR A 313 30.43 -15.22 -0.10
C TYR A 313 29.08 -15.94 -0.03
N ILE A 314 28.92 -16.97 -0.85
CA ILE A 314 27.75 -17.85 -0.83
C ILE A 314 28.21 -19.27 -0.53
N ASN A 315 27.67 -19.84 0.55
CA ASN A 315 28.09 -21.15 1.06
C ASN A 315 29.63 -21.24 1.22
N GLY A 316 30.23 -20.18 1.76
CA GLY A 316 31.68 -20.07 2.02
C GLY A 316 32.55 -19.82 0.78
N LYS A 317 31.97 -19.71 -0.42
CA LYS A 317 32.71 -19.40 -1.65
C LYS A 317 32.53 -17.94 -2.03
N LYS A 318 33.65 -17.26 -2.29
CA LYS A 318 33.63 -15.89 -2.80
C LYS A 318 33.02 -15.87 -4.20
N VAL A 319 32.06 -14.99 -4.41
CA VAL A 319 31.34 -14.79 -5.69
C VAL A 319 31.47 -13.34 -6.15
N THR A 320 31.36 -13.14 -7.47
CA THR A 320 31.31 -11.80 -8.06
C THR A 320 29.95 -11.64 -8.73
N ILE A 321 29.15 -10.69 -8.26
CA ILE A 321 27.82 -10.39 -8.79
C ILE A 321 27.90 -9.02 -9.46
N LYS A 322 27.75 -9.01 -10.79
CA LYS A 322 27.75 -7.79 -11.62
C LYS A 322 26.41 -7.52 -12.30
N SER A 323 25.51 -8.50 -12.24
CA SER A 323 24.20 -8.42 -12.87
C SER A 323 23.19 -9.26 -12.12
N PRO A 324 21.87 -9.01 -12.27
CA PRO A 324 20.83 -9.87 -11.73
C PRO A 324 20.96 -11.35 -12.16
N GLN A 325 21.46 -11.60 -13.38
CA GLN A 325 21.69 -12.95 -13.86
C GLN A 325 22.76 -13.70 -13.05
N ASP A 326 23.80 -12.99 -12.58
CA ASP A 326 24.84 -13.58 -11.73
C ASP A 326 24.28 -13.93 -10.36
N ALA A 327 23.47 -13.03 -9.76
CA ALA A 327 22.80 -13.29 -8.49
C ALA A 327 21.87 -14.52 -8.58
N VAL A 328 21.07 -14.60 -9.63
CA VAL A 328 20.16 -15.74 -9.88
C VAL A 328 20.93 -17.05 -10.05
N LYS A 329 22.09 -17.05 -10.75
CA LYS A 329 22.95 -18.24 -10.86
C LYS A 329 23.53 -18.65 -9.52
N CYS A 330 23.75 -17.69 -8.62
CA CYS A 330 24.21 -17.93 -7.25
C CYS A 330 23.08 -18.34 -6.30
N GLY A 331 21.85 -18.49 -6.77
CA GLY A 331 20.70 -18.91 -5.96
C GLY A 331 20.04 -17.79 -5.15
N ILE A 332 20.22 -16.53 -5.55
CA ILE A 332 19.56 -15.36 -4.92
C ILE A 332 18.32 -14.98 -5.73
N GLY A 333 17.17 -14.91 -5.08
CA GLY A 333 15.92 -14.36 -5.60
C GLY A 333 15.59 -13.00 -4.92
N TYR A 334 15.08 -12.03 -5.68
CA TYR A 334 14.77 -10.70 -5.18
C TYR A 334 13.33 -10.30 -5.52
N LEU A 335 12.55 -10.08 -4.47
CA LEU A 335 11.21 -9.52 -4.52
C LEU A 335 11.32 -8.04 -4.24
N SER A 336 11.26 -7.23 -5.29
CA SER A 336 11.45 -5.77 -5.21
C SER A 336 10.24 -5.05 -4.64
N GLU A 337 10.46 -3.91 -4.00
CA GLU A 337 9.43 -3.00 -3.49
C GLU A 337 8.39 -2.66 -4.57
N ASP A 338 8.82 -2.23 -5.76
CA ASP A 338 7.94 -2.01 -6.91
C ASP A 338 7.81 -3.29 -7.77
N ARG A 339 6.90 -4.17 -7.33
CA ARG A 339 6.65 -5.44 -8.02
C ARG A 339 6.16 -5.26 -9.45
N LYS A 340 5.39 -4.17 -9.75
CA LYS A 340 4.83 -3.93 -11.09
C LYS A 340 5.91 -3.52 -12.09
N ARG A 341 6.94 -2.83 -11.65
CA ARG A 341 8.04 -2.36 -12.48
C ARG A 341 9.16 -3.39 -12.63
N TYR A 342 9.46 -4.12 -11.56
CA TYR A 342 10.64 -4.99 -11.50
C TYR A 342 10.32 -6.45 -11.19
N GLY A 343 9.16 -6.75 -10.63
CA GLY A 343 8.82 -8.08 -10.14
C GLY A 343 8.07 -8.95 -11.18
N ILE A 344 7.11 -8.37 -11.88
CA ILE A 344 6.18 -9.07 -12.79
C ILE A 344 6.04 -8.32 -14.11
N VAL A 345 5.65 -9.04 -15.15
CA VAL A 345 5.16 -8.47 -16.40
C VAL A 345 3.64 -8.52 -16.37
N VAL A 346 3.01 -7.41 -15.97
CA VAL A 346 1.56 -7.33 -15.67
C VAL A 346 0.64 -7.78 -16.80
N GLN A 347 1.08 -7.63 -18.06
CA GLN A 347 0.34 -8.02 -19.26
C GLN A 347 0.52 -9.49 -19.65
N LYS A 348 1.30 -10.26 -18.87
CA LYS A 348 1.52 -11.67 -19.04
C LYS A 348 0.67 -12.48 -18.07
N SER A 349 0.47 -13.77 -18.41
CA SER A 349 -0.30 -14.68 -17.58
C SER A 349 0.41 -15.05 -16.28
N VAL A 350 -0.31 -15.67 -15.35
CA VAL A 350 0.25 -16.26 -14.13
C VAL A 350 1.33 -17.29 -14.48
N ALA A 351 1.07 -18.17 -15.45
CA ALA A 351 2.04 -19.18 -15.90
C ALA A 351 3.32 -18.56 -16.44
N GLU A 352 3.21 -17.60 -17.36
CA GLU A 352 4.36 -16.94 -17.96
C GLU A 352 5.20 -16.18 -16.91
N ASN A 353 4.56 -15.52 -15.94
CA ASN A 353 5.27 -14.85 -14.85
C ASN A 353 5.95 -15.84 -13.90
N THR A 354 5.32 -16.97 -13.58
CA THR A 354 5.87 -17.99 -12.69
C THR A 354 7.14 -18.63 -13.28
N THR A 355 7.21 -18.82 -14.58
CA THR A 355 8.29 -19.59 -15.23
C THR A 355 9.40 -18.74 -15.84
N MET A 356 9.20 -17.41 -15.99
CA MET A 356 10.11 -16.51 -16.72
C MET A 356 11.56 -16.49 -16.20
N ALA A 357 11.78 -16.71 -14.90
CA ALA A 357 13.13 -16.72 -14.33
C ALA A 357 13.92 -18.01 -14.64
N THR A 358 13.29 -19.00 -15.25
CA THR A 358 13.88 -20.33 -15.51
C THR A 358 13.32 -21.00 -16.77
N LEU A 359 13.13 -20.21 -17.82
CA LEU A 359 12.55 -20.69 -19.10
C LEU A 359 13.28 -21.90 -19.67
N GLU A 360 14.58 -22.03 -19.43
CA GLU A 360 15.40 -23.17 -19.90
C GLU A 360 14.86 -24.51 -19.40
N LYS A 361 14.20 -24.59 -18.26
CA LYS A 361 13.57 -25.82 -17.74
C LYS A 361 12.29 -26.20 -18.51
N PHE A 362 11.71 -25.25 -19.22
CA PHE A 362 10.44 -25.40 -19.94
C PHE A 362 10.59 -25.43 -21.45
N MET A 363 11.81 -25.47 -21.94
CA MET A 363 12.09 -25.58 -23.39
C MET A 363 11.86 -26.98 -23.94
N SER A 364 11.22 -27.06 -25.11
CA SER A 364 11.15 -28.26 -25.94
C SER A 364 11.69 -27.89 -27.34
N GLY A 365 12.98 -28.12 -27.57
CA GLY A 365 13.69 -27.55 -28.70
C GLY A 365 13.70 -26.03 -28.63
N PRO A 366 13.34 -25.31 -29.71
CA PRO A 366 13.30 -23.84 -29.70
C PRO A 366 12.01 -23.25 -29.11
N PHE A 367 11.06 -24.06 -28.66
CA PHE A 367 9.74 -23.63 -28.20
C PHE A 367 9.54 -23.87 -26.70
N ILE A 368 8.68 -23.08 -26.07
CA ILE A 368 8.26 -23.29 -24.68
C ILE A 368 7.19 -24.39 -24.67
N ASP A 369 7.36 -25.37 -23.79
CA ASP A 369 6.36 -26.40 -23.51
C ASP A 369 5.27 -25.83 -22.60
N LYS A 370 4.20 -25.33 -23.21
CA LYS A 370 3.07 -24.71 -22.51
C LYS A 370 2.39 -25.67 -21.52
N LYS A 371 2.43 -26.99 -21.75
CA LYS A 371 1.84 -27.96 -20.81
C LYS A 371 2.65 -28.04 -19.52
N LYS A 372 3.99 -28.09 -19.63
CA LYS A 372 4.87 -28.08 -18.46
C LYS A 372 4.78 -26.74 -17.71
N GLU A 373 4.77 -25.62 -18.45
CA GLU A 373 4.62 -24.28 -17.90
C GLU A 373 3.35 -24.16 -17.07
N ASN A 374 2.20 -24.52 -17.64
CA ASN A 374 0.90 -24.47 -16.93
C ASN A 374 0.84 -25.45 -15.77
N LYS A 375 1.44 -26.63 -15.87
CA LYS A 375 1.46 -27.61 -14.80
C LYS A 375 2.18 -27.06 -13.56
N ILE A 376 3.40 -26.56 -13.72
CA ILE A 376 4.17 -26.02 -12.58
C ILE A 376 3.52 -24.75 -12.01
N ALA A 377 2.96 -23.90 -12.86
CA ALA A 377 2.23 -22.71 -12.41
C ALA A 377 1.01 -23.09 -11.58
N GLN A 378 0.28 -24.14 -11.98
CA GLN A 378 -0.88 -24.64 -11.23
C GLN A 378 -0.45 -25.21 -9.87
N GLU A 379 0.66 -25.95 -9.79
CA GLU A 379 1.22 -26.47 -8.54
C GLU A 379 1.51 -25.31 -7.56
N TYR A 380 2.13 -24.22 -8.03
CA TYR A 380 2.39 -23.04 -7.18
C TYR A 380 1.13 -22.22 -6.87
N VAL A 381 0.15 -22.15 -7.77
CA VAL A 381 -1.15 -21.54 -7.48
C VAL A 381 -1.82 -22.23 -6.29
N GLU A 382 -1.77 -23.56 -6.26
CA GLU A 382 -2.33 -24.37 -5.17
C GLU A 382 -1.49 -24.25 -3.90
N GLN A 383 -0.16 -24.43 -4.00
CA GLN A 383 0.75 -24.35 -2.84
C GLN A 383 0.69 -23.00 -2.13
N LEU A 384 0.63 -21.90 -2.88
CA LEU A 384 0.59 -20.55 -2.35
C LEU A 384 -0.83 -20.04 -2.12
N ALA A 385 -1.85 -20.86 -2.39
CA ALA A 385 -3.26 -20.48 -2.32
C ALA A 385 -3.54 -19.17 -3.06
N THR A 386 -3.03 -19.04 -4.30
CA THR A 386 -3.22 -17.84 -5.12
C THR A 386 -4.65 -17.82 -5.67
N LYS A 387 -5.40 -16.77 -5.34
CA LYS A 387 -6.79 -16.60 -5.84
C LYS A 387 -6.74 -16.14 -7.30
N THR A 388 -6.93 -17.06 -8.24
CA THR A 388 -6.98 -16.83 -9.67
C THR A 388 -7.97 -17.80 -10.35
N PRO A 389 -8.68 -17.39 -11.42
CA PRO A 389 -9.54 -18.29 -12.18
C PRO A 389 -8.77 -19.42 -12.92
N GLY A 390 -7.47 -19.22 -13.15
CA GLY A 390 -6.60 -20.17 -13.83
C GLY A 390 -5.23 -19.58 -14.13
N THR A 391 -4.32 -20.43 -14.64
CA THR A 391 -2.93 -20.04 -14.93
C THR A 391 -2.78 -19.13 -16.14
N ASP A 392 -3.78 -19.08 -17.02
CA ASP A 392 -3.83 -18.19 -18.20
C ASP A 392 -4.32 -16.77 -17.86
N GLN A 393 -4.81 -16.55 -16.63
CA GLN A 393 -5.25 -15.24 -16.18
C GLN A 393 -4.10 -14.23 -16.23
N LEU A 394 -4.37 -13.04 -16.81
CA LEU A 394 -3.41 -11.94 -16.80
C LEU A 394 -3.18 -11.41 -15.40
N VAL A 395 -1.93 -11.21 -15.02
CA VAL A 395 -1.56 -10.78 -13.66
C VAL A 395 -2.07 -9.39 -13.32
N VAL A 396 -2.31 -8.52 -14.31
CA VAL A 396 -2.92 -7.20 -14.12
C VAL A 396 -4.28 -7.26 -13.42
N ASN A 397 -5.03 -8.35 -13.61
CA ASN A 397 -6.37 -8.54 -13.05
C ASN A 397 -6.36 -9.14 -11.62
N LEU A 398 -5.20 -9.46 -11.08
CA LEU A 398 -5.06 -10.00 -9.72
C LEU A 398 -4.95 -8.89 -8.68
N SER A 399 -5.42 -9.16 -7.46
CA SER A 399 -5.16 -8.30 -6.30
C SER A 399 -3.67 -8.22 -5.98
N GLY A 400 -3.24 -7.18 -5.24
CA GLY A 400 -1.85 -6.97 -4.86
C GLY A 400 -1.22 -8.17 -4.16
N GLY A 401 -1.92 -8.81 -3.22
CA GLY A 401 -1.46 -10.00 -2.52
C GLY A 401 -1.27 -11.21 -3.46
N ASN A 402 -2.19 -11.42 -4.41
CA ASN A 402 -2.05 -12.49 -5.38
C ASN A 402 -0.94 -12.22 -6.41
N GLN A 403 -0.72 -10.95 -6.82
CA GLN A 403 0.46 -10.56 -7.60
C GLN A 403 1.75 -10.88 -6.87
N GLN A 404 1.84 -10.61 -5.56
CA GLN A 404 3.00 -10.92 -4.73
C GLN A 404 3.28 -12.44 -4.70
N LYS A 405 2.23 -13.26 -4.54
CA LYS A 405 2.35 -14.72 -4.59
C LYS A 405 2.90 -15.22 -5.93
N VAL A 406 2.53 -14.59 -7.06
CA VAL A 406 3.10 -14.89 -8.37
C VAL A 406 4.60 -14.55 -8.44
N VAL A 407 5.04 -13.42 -7.83
CA VAL A 407 6.48 -13.09 -7.73
C VAL A 407 7.22 -14.15 -6.91
N ILE A 408 6.64 -14.59 -5.79
CA ILE A 408 7.23 -15.65 -4.96
C ILE A 408 7.32 -16.95 -5.75
N ALA A 409 6.24 -17.37 -6.43
CA ALA A 409 6.20 -18.56 -7.28
C ALA A 409 7.34 -18.55 -8.34
N LYS A 410 7.63 -17.40 -8.95
CA LYS A 410 8.73 -17.21 -9.90
C LYS A 410 10.08 -17.63 -9.31
N TRP A 411 10.38 -17.16 -8.08
CA TRP A 411 11.66 -17.46 -7.45
C TRP A 411 11.73 -18.87 -6.86
N LEU A 412 10.61 -19.43 -6.42
CA LEU A 412 10.52 -20.83 -5.99
C LEU A 412 10.69 -21.78 -7.21
N THR A 413 10.11 -21.45 -8.37
CA THR A 413 10.31 -22.20 -9.61
C THR A 413 11.78 -22.21 -10.04
N ARG A 414 12.51 -21.12 -9.78
CA ARG A 414 13.96 -21.05 -10.00
C ARG A 414 14.74 -21.85 -8.98
N ASP A 415 14.16 -22.18 -7.83
CA ASP A 415 14.79 -22.88 -6.71
C ASP A 415 15.92 -22.07 -6.05
N CYS A 416 15.67 -20.81 -5.78
CA CYS A 416 16.59 -19.95 -5.04
C CYS A 416 16.62 -20.36 -3.57
N ASP A 417 17.84 -20.42 -2.97
CA ASP A 417 18.05 -20.72 -1.55
C ASP A 417 18.05 -19.48 -0.68
N ILE A 418 18.38 -18.33 -1.25
CA ILE A 418 18.40 -17.02 -0.60
C ILE A 418 17.31 -16.18 -1.24
N LEU A 419 16.40 -15.66 -0.44
CA LEU A 419 15.27 -14.84 -0.89
C LEU A 419 15.33 -13.47 -0.20
N ILE A 420 15.37 -12.41 -0.98
CA ILE A 420 15.30 -11.03 -0.48
C ILE A 420 13.88 -10.52 -0.70
N PHE A 421 13.18 -10.19 0.38
CA PHE A 421 11.84 -9.61 0.39
C PHE A 421 11.96 -8.11 0.75
N ASP A 422 11.84 -7.25 -0.25
CA ASP A 422 11.91 -5.80 -0.08
C ASP A 422 10.50 -5.21 -0.07
N GLU A 423 10.07 -4.74 1.09
CA GLU A 423 8.71 -4.24 1.38
C GLU A 423 7.62 -5.23 0.92
N PRO A 424 7.66 -6.51 1.37
CA PRO A 424 6.83 -7.58 0.80
C PRO A 424 5.32 -7.36 0.93
N THR A 425 4.91 -6.51 1.86
CA THR A 425 3.51 -6.28 2.25
C THR A 425 3.02 -4.89 1.87
N ARG A 426 3.86 -4.08 1.21
CA ARG A 426 3.48 -2.73 0.79
C ARG A 426 2.34 -2.75 -0.23
N GLY A 427 1.26 -2.00 0.09
CA GLY A 427 0.07 -1.94 -0.75
C GLY A 427 -0.72 -3.26 -0.83
N ILE A 428 -0.63 -4.07 0.22
CA ILE A 428 -1.37 -5.32 0.40
C ILE A 428 -2.29 -5.15 1.62
N ASP A 429 -3.48 -5.75 1.55
CA ASP A 429 -4.44 -5.75 2.66
C ASP A 429 -3.97 -6.60 3.86
N VAL A 430 -4.57 -6.35 5.03
CA VAL A 430 -4.14 -6.97 6.30
C VAL A 430 -4.24 -8.50 6.27
N GLY A 431 -5.26 -9.06 5.62
CA GLY A 431 -5.42 -10.51 5.52
C GLY A 431 -4.33 -11.14 4.65
N ALA A 432 -4.05 -10.53 3.49
CA ALA A 432 -2.99 -10.99 2.59
C ALA A 432 -1.58 -10.79 3.19
N LYS A 433 -1.34 -9.75 4.01
CA LYS A 433 -0.08 -9.61 4.77
C LYS A 433 0.21 -10.85 5.60
N ASN A 434 -0.78 -11.34 6.37
CA ASN A 434 -0.62 -12.53 7.21
C ASN A 434 -0.36 -13.80 6.40
N GLU A 435 -0.94 -13.93 5.22
CA GLU A 435 -0.64 -15.05 4.32
C GLU A 435 0.81 -15.01 3.87
N ILE A 436 1.35 -13.83 3.55
CA ILE A 436 2.77 -13.66 3.20
C ILE A 436 3.69 -13.98 4.40
N TYR A 437 3.35 -13.53 5.61
CA TYR A 437 4.13 -13.86 6.81
C TYR A 437 4.17 -15.37 7.09
N LYS A 438 3.03 -16.05 6.98
CA LYS A 438 2.96 -17.51 7.13
C LYS A 438 3.83 -18.21 6.09
N LEU A 439 3.78 -17.73 4.85
CA LEU A 439 4.59 -18.26 3.76
C LEU A 439 6.09 -18.06 4.02
N MET A 440 6.52 -16.87 4.46
CA MET A 440 7.92 -16.62 4.80
C MET A 440 8.41 -17.53 5.93
N ASN A 441 7.62 -17.69 6.99
CA ASN A 441 7.95 -18.60 8.09
C ASN A 441 8.03 -20.06 7.60
N GLN A 442 7.14 -20.50 6.72
CA GLN A 442 7.18 -21.84 6.13
C GLN A 442 8.44 -22.04 5.30
N LEU A 443 8.79 -21.07 4.42
CA LEU A 443 10.01 -21.13 3.59
C LEU A 443 11.28 -21.17 4.47
N ALA A 444 11.34 -20.39 5.55
CA ALA A 444 12.45 -20.44 6.49
C ALA A 444 12.52 -21.82 7.19
N ALA A 445 11.39 -22.39 7.63
CA ALA A 445 11.34 -23.73 8.21
C ALA A 445 11.77 -24.84 7.21
N GLU A 446 11.53 -24.64 5.91
CA GLU A 446 12.01 -25.51 4.82
C GLU A 446 13.52 -25.31 4.53
N GLY A 447 14.18 -24.37 5.20
CA GLY A 447 15.60 -24.10 5.13
C GLY A 447 16.00 -23.05 4.10
N LYS A 448 15.07 -22.27 3.55
CA LYS A 448 15.40 -21.08 2.76
C LYS A 448 15.90 -19.97 3.70
N ALA A 449 16.87 -19.20 3.26
CA ALA A 449 17.41 -18.07 4.01
C ALA A 449 16.77 -16.77 3.48
N ILE A 450 16.25 -15.94 4.37
CA ILE A 450 15.42 -14.80 3.98
C ILE A 450 16.03 -13.51 4.53
N ILE A 451 16.20 -12.52 3.66
CA ILE A 451 16.40 -11.12 4.06
C ILE A 451 15.05 -10.44 3.91
N MET A 452 14.55 -9.84 4.99
CA MET A 452 13.30 -9.07 4.99
C MET A 452 13.60 -7.60 5.24
N ILE A 453 13.24 -6.74 4.31
CA ILE A 453 13.30 -5.29 4.44
C ILE A 453 11.88 -4.78 4.64
N SER A 454 11.62 -4.02 5.70
CA SER A 454 10.34 -3.35 5.91
C SER A 454 10.53 -1.97 6.55
N SER A 455 9.70 -1.03 6.14
CA SER A 455 9.54 0.28 6.76
C SER A 455 8.63 0.21 8.00
N GLU A 456 7.83 -0.86 8.15
CA GLU A 456 6.96 -1.08 9.29
C GLU A 456 7.74 -1.84 10.39
N MET A 457 8.09 -1.15 11.49
CA MET A 457 8.86 -1.75 12.58
C MET A 457 8.16 -2.94 13.23
N THR A 458 6.84 -2.92 13.29
CA THR A 458 6.03 -4.03 13.80
C THR A 458 6.21 -5.30 12.96
N GLU A 459 6.36 -5.18 11.64
CA GLU A 459 6.64 -6.32 10.75
C GLU A 459 8.03 -6.91 11.03
N ILE A 460 9.03 -6.04 11.20
CA ILE A 460 10.41 -6.45 11.50
C ILE A 460 10.44 -7.23 12.83
N LEU A 461 9.81 -6.70 13.89
CA LEU A 461 9.75 -7.36 15.20
C LEU A 461 8.98 -8.68 15.18
N ARG A 462 7.97 -8.79 14.31
CA ARG A 462 7.15 -9.98 14.20
C ARG A 462 7.82 -11.12 13.43
N MET A 463 8.61 -10.78 12.42
CA MET A 463 9.06 -11.77 11.44
C MET A 463 10.51 -12.17 11.61
N SER A 464 11.36 -11.26 12.08
CA SER A 464 12.80 -11.45 12.07
C SER A 464 13.29 -12.36 13.18
N ASP A 465 14.36 -13.10 12.93
CA ASP A 465 15.13 -13.85 13.93
C ASP A 465 16.25 -12.98 14.50
N ARG A 466 16.90 -12.20 13.63
CA ARG A 466 17.86 -11.13 13.96
C ARG A 466 17.53 -9.91 13.13
N ILE A 467 17.96 -8.75 13.59
CA ILE A 467 17.66 -7.46 12.95
C ILE A 467 18.97 -6.70 12.76
N VAL A 468 19.28 -6.37 11.51
CA VAL A 468 20.30 -5.41 11.13
C VAL A 468 19.66 -4.02 11.07
N VAL A 469 20.22 -3.07 11.81
CA VAL A 469 19.74 -1.69 11.79
C VAL A 469 20.69 -0.84 10.95
N MET A 470 20.10 -0.06 10.03
CA MET A 470 20.83 0.82 9.13
C MET A 470 20.48 2.29 9.37
N CYS A 471 21.47 3.14 9.24
CA CYS A 471 21.36 4.59 9.28
C CYS A 471 22.31 5.20 8.24
N GLU A 472 21.82 6.10 7.38
CA GLU A 472 22.61 6.86 6.39
C GLU A 472 23.61 6.01 5.59
N GLY A 473 23.17 4.82 5.19
CA GLY A 473 23.98 3.89 4.39
C GLY A 473 24.93 2.99 5.16
N LYS A 474 25.02 3.09 6.48
CA LYS A 474 25.87 2.27 7.33
C LYS A 474 25.06 1.34 8.23
N LYS A 475 25.63 0.18 8.58
CA LYS A 475 25.10 -0.68 9.63
C LYS A 475 25.46 -0.09 11.00
N THR A 476 24.46 0.30 11.79
CA THR A 476 24.63 0.90 13.12
C THR A 476 24.52 -0.10 14.26
N GLY A 477 23.94 -1.27 13.99
CA GLY A 477 23.84 -2.35 14.97
C GLY A 477 23.19 -3.61 14.40
N GLU A 478 23.21 -4.64 15.25
CA GLU A 478 22.55 -5.91 15.00
C GLU A 478 22.00 -6.42 16.33
N LEU A 479 20.75 -6.89 16.32
CA LEU A 479 20.03 -7.36 17.51
C LEU A 479 19.47 -8.76 17.25
N ASP A 480 19.59 -9.63 18.25
CA ASP A 480 18.72 -10.83 18.30
C ASP A 480 17.30 -10.40 18.61
N ILE A 481 16.30 -11.12 18.10
CA ILE A 481 14.90 -10.74 18.31
C ILE A 481 14.51 -10.70 19.78
N SER A 482 15.12 -11.53 20.63
CA SER A 482 14.87 -11.55 22.08
C SER A 482 15.29 -10.26 22.79
N GLU A 483 16.19 -9.47 22.19
CA GLU A 483 16.69 -8.19 22.71
C GLU A 483 16.11 -6.98 21.95
N ALA A 484 15.37 -7.25 20.86
CA ALA A 484 14.87 -6.22 19.97
C ALA A 484 13.60 -5.56 20.54
N THR A 485 13.67 -4.25 20.74
CA THR A 485 12.53 -3.40 21.08
C THR A 485 12.44 -2.25 20.08
N GLN A 486 11.26 -1.65 19.94
CA GLN A 486 11.10 -0.46 19.09
C GLN A 486 12.07 0.65 19.48
N GLU A 487 12.29 0.84 20.79
CA GLU A 487 13.20 1.86 21.31
C GLU A 487 14.65 1.57 20.92
N ASN A 488 15.14 0.32 21.12
CA ASN A 488 16.52 -0.07 20.77
C ASN A 488 16.77 0.09 19.26
N ILE A 489 15.80 -0.32 18.43
CA ILE A 489 15.92 -0.18 16.97
C ILE A 489 15.93 1.29 16.57
N MET A 490 15.05 2.13 17.13
CA MET A 490 15.00 3.56 16.83
C MET A 490 16.28 4.28 17.27
N ASN A 491 16.81 3.97 18.46
CA ASN A 491 18.07 4.53 18.95
C ASN A 491 19.24 4.24 18.00
N MET A 492 19.27 3.03 17.41
CA MET A 492 20.29 2.67 16.41
C MET A 492 20.02 3.34 15.04
N ALA A 493 18.74 3.46 14.64
CA ALA A 493 18.33 4.02 13.35
C ALA A 493 18.49 5.56 13.28
N THR A 494 18.61 6.23 14.44
CA THR A 494 18.77 7.68 14.55
C THR A 494 20.14 8.09 15.11
N ARG A 495 21.05 7.13 15.28
CA ARG A 495 22.38 7.39 15.85
C ARG A 495 23.17 8.28 14.89
N GLU A 496 23.63 9.45 15.39
CA GLU A 496 24.61 10.25 14.67
C GLU A 496 25.87 9.42 14.45
N ILE A 497 26.28 9.28 13.20
CA ILE A 497 27.46 8.53 12.80
C ILE A 497 28.59 9.55 12.65
N GLU A 498 29.48 9.60 13.65
CA GLU A 498 30.74 10.38 13.59
C GLU A 498 31.66 9.93 12.45
#